data_7772a0c21d92737e3c5c03ff0e68e518
#
_entry.id   7772a0c21d92737e3c5c03ff0e68e518
#
_cell.length_a   1.000
_cell.length_b   1.000
_cell.length_c   1.000
_cell.angle_alpha   90.00
_cell.angle_beta   90.00
_cell.angle_gamma   90.00
#
_symmetry.space_group_name_H-M   'P 1'
#
loop_
_entity.id
_entity.type
_entity.pdbx_description
1 polymer ?
#
loop_
_entity_poly.entity_id
_entity_poly.type
_entity_poly.pdbx_seq_one_letter_code
_entity_poly.pdbx_strand_id
1 'polypeptide(L)'
;MRRAGLEPKRSYSSLDRTLPIVSPIIWAILRPHLPRLESSGRKHKTPGGRKRGPEEEKAETTVQKTTTQPTRVGIMGGTFDPIHNGHLVAGSEVADLFDLDVVIYVPTGQPWQKKHKKVSAAEDRYLMTVVATASNPRFLVSRVDIDRGGDTYTVDTLADIRAEYPEAELFFITGADALQKIVTWRDWEKIFDLAHFVGVTRPGYELPKDDEGSDDPLSKEVAAGRLSLVEIPAMAISSTDVRERATKGRPVWYLVPDGVVQYIAKHGMYVSSE
;
A
#
# COMPACT_ATOMS: atom_id res chain seq x y z
N MET A 1 2.62 7.57 59.48
CA MET A 1 2.58 6.17 59.93
C MET A 1 1.82 5.33 58.89
N ARG A 2 2.38 4.18 58.62
CA ARG A 2 1.98 3.02 57.83
C ARG A 2 2.39 3.03 56.34
N ARG A 3 3.42 2.27 56.09
CA ARG A 3 3.89 1.67 54.85
C ARG A 3 2.94 0.55 54.45
N ALA A 4 2.68 0.43 53.17
CA ALA A 4 2.30 -0.83 52.49
C ALA A 4 2.80 -0.67 51.04
N GLY A 5 3.52 -1.52 50.44
CA GLY A 5 3.68 -2.96 50.49
C GLY A 5 3.92 -3.30 49.02
N LEU A 6 5.22 -3.44 48.65
CA LEU A 6 5.63 -3.91 47.30
C LEU A 6 5.29 -5.40 47.22
N GLU A 7 4.56 -5.80 46.19
CA GLU A 7 4.39 -7.20 45.79
C GLU A 7 5.16 -7.51 44.51
N PRO A 8 5.52 -8.78 44.27
CA PRO A 8 6.72 -9.11 43.54
C PRO A 8 6.53 -9.44 42.07
N LYS A 9 7.61 -9.28 41.34
CA LYS A 9 7.92 -9.66 39.99
C LYS A 9 7.36 -11.03 39.54
N ARG A 10 6.56 -11.07 38.47
CA ARG A 10 6.33 -12.29 37.70
C ARG A 10 7.49 -12.51 36.77
N SER A 11 8.11 -13.66 36.90
CA SER A 11 9.16 -14.18 36.02
C SER A 11 8.58 -14.53 34.65
N TYR A 12 9.15 -13.95 33.59
CA TYR A 12 8.96 -14.43 32.24
C TYR A 12 9.96 -15.57 32.00
N SER A 13 9.44 -16.80 31.94
CA SER A 13 10.16 -17.95 31.43
C SER A 13 9.56 -18.37 30.09
N SER A 14 10.45 -18.78 29.20
CA SER A 14 10.24 -19.38 27.87
C SER A 14 9.89 -18.42 26.71
N LEU A 15 10.94 -17.93 26.06
CA LEU A 15 10.90 -17.46 24.67
C LEU A 15 10.72 -18.69 23.76
N ASP A 16 9.51 -18.86 23.27
CA ASP A 16 9.24 -19.74 22.14
C ASP A 16 9.71 -19.01 20.86
N ARG A 17 10.82 -19.46 20.29
CA ARG A 17 11.40 -18.92 19.04
C ARG A 17 10.68 -19.52 17.84
N THR A 18 9.48 -19.06 17.53
CA THR A 18 8.90 -19.23 16.21
C THR A 18 9.27 -17.99 15.38
N LEU A 19 10.20 -18.19 14.44
CA LEU A 19 10.52 -17.21 13.41
C LEU A 19 9.22 -16.85 12.65
N PRO A 20 8.94 -15.56 12.37
CA PRO A 20 7.77 -15.20 11.59
C PRO A 20 7.90 -15.82 10.20
N ILE A 21 6.86 -16.55 9.81
CA ILE A 21 6.73 -17.10 8.45
C ILE A 21 6.61 -15.92 7.49
N VAL A 22 7.68 -15.65 6.76
CA VAL A 22 7.67 -14.66 5.67
C VAL A 22 6.62 -15.09 4.66
N SER A 23 5.65 -14.22 4.40
CA SER A 23 4.56 -14.50 3.45
C SER A 23 5.12 -14.97 2.09
N PRO A 24 4.55 -16.02 1.48
CA PRO A 24 4.97 -16.52 0.16
C PRO A 24 4.92 -15.48 -0.95
N ILE A 25 4.14 -14.41 -0.77
CA ILE A 25 3.99 -13.30 -1.70
C ILE A 25 5.28 -12.47 -1.80
N ILE A 26 6.01 -12.28 -0.69
CA ILE A 26 7.31 -11.56 -0.70
C ILE A 26 8.35 -12.33 -1.52
N TRP A 27 8.28 -13.66 -1.53
CA TRP A 27 9.18 -14.51 -2.30
C TRP A 27 8.95 -14.44 -3.81
N ALA A 28 7.72 -14.21 -4.25
CA ALA A 28 7.38 -14.09 -5.67
C ALA A 28 7.89 -12.76 -6.27
N ILE A 29 7.93 -11.68 -5.49
CA ILE A 29 8.37 -10.35 -5.93
C ILE A 29 9.90 -10.27 -6.04
N LEU A 30 10.65 -11.03 -5.23
CA LEU A 30 12.11 -11.00 -5.20
C LEU A 30 12.79 -11.97 -6.20
N ARG A 31 12.05 -12.89 -6.80
CA ARG A 31 12.61 -13.93 -7.71
C ARG A 31 13.33 -13.42 -8.98
N PRO A 32 12.98 -12.31 -9.61
CA PRO A 32 13.65 -11.87 -10.84
C PRO A 32 15.07 -11.34 -10.66
N HIS A 33 15.51 -11.03 -9.44
CA HIS A 33 16.75 -10.28 -9.21
C HIS A 33 17.84 -11.01 -8.41
N LEU A 34 17.68 -12.30 -8.12
CA LEU A 34 18.73 -13.08 -7.46
C LEU A 34 19.59 -13.81 -8.51
N PRO A 35 20.94 -13.66 -8.50
CA PRO A 35 21.82 -14.42 -9.37
C PRO A 35 21.76 -15.91 -9.00
N ARG A 36 21.69 -16.79 -10.02
CA ARG A 36 21.78 -18.23 -9.85
C ARG A 36 23.14 -18.60 -9.23
N LEU A 37 23.12 -19.15 -8.03
CA LEU A 37 24.27 -19.82 -7.47
C LEU A 37 24.39 -21.19 -8.14
N GLU A 38 25.39 -21.35 -8.98
CA GLU A 38 25.76 -22.67 -9.56
C GLU A 38 26.39 -23.52 -8.46
N SER A 39 25.77 -24.66 -8.18
CA SER A 39 26.30 -25.65 -7.28
C SER A 39 27.39 -26.49 -8.01
N SER A 40 28.65 -26.28 -7.66
CA SER A 40 29.74 -27.13 -8.11
C SER A 40 29.64 -28.54 -7.46
N GLY A 41 29.25 -29.52 -8.26
CA GLY A 41 29.15 -30.91 -7.83
C GLY A 41 30.51 -31.53 -7.60
N ARG A 42 30.79 -31.98 -6.39
CA ARG A 42 31.82 -33.00 -6.10
C ARG A 42 31.19 -34.38 -6.03
N LYS A 43 31.58 -35.23 -6.98
CA LYS A 43 31.23 -36.65 -6.98
C LYS A 43 32.03 -37.41 -5.91
N HIS A 44 31.35 -38.01 -4.95
CA HIS A 44 31.92 -39.09 -4.15
C HIS A 44 31.28 -40.43 -4.53
N LYS A 45 32.15 -41.43 -4.81
CA LYS A 45 31.81 -42.81 -5.15
C LYS A 45 31.38 -43.55 -3.88
N THR A 46 30.31 -44.31 -3.99
CA THR A 46 29.91 -45.39 -3.08
C THR A 46 30.40 -46.73 -3.60
N PRO A 47 30.52 -47.75 -2.70
CA PRO A 47 30.02 -49.04 -3.06
C PRO A 47 29.16 -49.70 -1.96
N GLY A 48 28.21 -50.56 -2.35
CA GLY A 48 27.65 -51.60 -1.48
C GLY A 48 26.14 -51.63 -1.43
N GLY A 49 25.55 -52.59 -2.10
CA GLY A 49 24.12 -52.81 -2.24
C GLY A 49 23.41 -53.32 -1.00
N ARG A 50 22.10 -53.09 -0.96
CA ARG A 50 21.11 -53.93 -0.26
C ARG A 50 19.70 -53.74 -0.85
N LYS A 51 19.09 -54.86 -1.06
CA LYS A 51 17.76 -55.34 -1.36
C LYS A 51 16.57 -54.33 -1.25
N ARG A 52 15.71 -54.43 -2.29
CA ARG A 52 14.39 -53.76 -2.43
C ARG A 52 13.42 -54.26 -1.35
N GLY A 53 12.72 -53.31 -0.71
CA GLY A 53 11.46 -53.46 0.02
C GLY A 53 10.35 -52.74 -0.73
N PRO A 54 9.07 -52.95 -0.41
CA PRO A 54 7.94 -52.58 -1.27
C PRO A 54 7.76 -51.05 -1.41
N GLU A 55 7.29 -50.67 -2.60
CA GLU A 55 7.02 -49.31 -3.04
C GLU A 55 5.96 -48.65 -2.13
N GLU A 56 6.38 -47.69 -1.33
CA GLU A 56 5.47 -46.71 -0.73
C GLU A 56 5.11 -45.70 -1.83
N GLU A 57 3.89 -45.82 -2.31
CA GLU A 57 3.23 -44.85 -3.18
C GLU A 57 3.13 -43.50 -2.43
N LYS A 58 4.10 -42.60 -2.69
CA LYS A 58 4.04 -41.24 -2.20
C LYS A 58 2.90 -40.52 -2.90
N ALA A 59 1.78 -40.43 -2.24
CA ALA A 59 0.71 -39.48 -2.63
C ALA A 59 1.30 -38.07 -2.62
N GLU A 60 1.71 -37.56 -3.78
CA GLU A 60 1.96 -36.14 -3.99
C GLU A 60 0.63 -35.39 -3.83
N THR A 61 0.39 -34.88 -2.62
CA THR A 61 -0.68 -33.91 -2.39
C THR A 61 -0.27 -32.63 -3.13
N THR A 62 -0.64 -32.57 -4.40
CA THR A 62 -0.56 -31.32 -5.19
C THR A 62 -1.58 -30.36 -4.60
N VAL A 63 -1.15 -29.52 -3.67
CA VAL A 63 -1.92 -28.37 -3.24
C VAL A 63 -1.95 -27.41 -4.43
N GLN A 64 -2.93 -27.61 -5.31
CA GLN A 64 -3.31 -26.59 -6.29
C GLN A 64 -3.85 -25.41 -5.50
N LYS A 65 -2.98 -24.43 -5.26
CA LYS A 65 -3.36 -23.11 -4.80
C LYS A 65 -4.06 -22.43 -5.98
N THR A 66 -5.37 -22.63 -6.11
CA THR A 66 -6.22 -21.79 -6.96
C THR A 66 -6.13 -20.39 -6.38
N THR A 67 -5.19 -19.60 -6.86
CA THR A 67 -5.18 -18.15 -6.65
C THR A 67 -6.33 -17.59 -7.48
N THR A 68 -7.52 -17.57 -6.93
CA THR A 68 -8.63 -16.78 -7.50
C THR A 68 -8.15 -15.34 -7.53
N GLN A 69 -8.27 -14.70 -8.70
CA GLN A 69 -7.99 -13.27 -8.83
C GLN A 69 -8.93 -12.50 -7.90
N PRO A 70 -8.46 -11.40 -7.28
CA PRO A 70 -9.32 -10.57 -6.44
C PRO A 70 -10.47 -10.02 -7.28
N THR A 71 -11.65 -9.97 -6.68
CA THR A 71 -12.90 -9.53 -7.31
C THR A 71 -13.24 -8.08 -6.95
N ARG A 72 -12.75 -7.59 -5.81
CA ARG A 72 -12.95 -6.21 -5.33
C ARG A 72 -11.60 -5.59 -5.00
N VAL A 73 -11.16 -4.63 -5.81
CA VAL A 73 -9.81 -4.06 -5.78
C VAL A 73 -9.86 -2.59 -5.46
N GLY A 74 -9.29 -2.20 -4.31
CA GLY A 74 -9.03 -0.81 -3.98
C GLY A 74 -7.78 -0.30 -4.68
N ILE A 75 -7.80 0.96 -5.11
CA ILE A 75 -6.66 1.63 -5.74
C ILE A 75 -6.44 2.95 -5.01
N MET A 76 -5.28 3.12 -4.42
CA MET A 76 -4.89 4.38 -3.81
C MET A 76 -3.72 4.99 -4.57
N GLY A 77 -4.04 5.93 -5.47
CA GLY A 77 -3.03 6.72 -6.18
C GLY A 77 -2.50 7.85 -5.31
N GLY A 78 -1.21 8.11 -5.39
CA GLY A 78 -0.63 9.21 -4.62
C GLY A 78 0.83 9.50 -4.95
N THR A 79 1.26 10.72 -4.62
CA THR A 79 2.69 11.04 -4.76
C THR A 79 3.52 10.26 -3.75
N PHE A 80 2.99 10.03 -2.53
CA PHE A 80 3.64 9.32 -1.42
C PHE A 80 5.08 9.82 -1.16
N ASP A 81 5.20 11.10 -0.89
CA ASP A 81 6.50 11.78 -0.68
C ASP A 81 6.63 12.40 0.73
N PRO A 82 6.76 11.56 1.78
CA PRO A 82 6.60 10.10 1.82
C PRO A 82 5.14 9.64 2.02
N ILE A 83 4.90 8.35 1.88
CA ILE A 83 3.73 7.68 2.43
C ILE A 83 3.71 7.85 3.96
N HIS A 84 2.52 7.93 4.56
CA HIS A 84 2.36 8.11 6.01
C HIS A 84 1.18 7.31 6.56
N ASN A 85 1.10 7.21 7.90
CA ASN A 85 0.08 6.39 8.55
C ASN A 85 -1.37 6.79 8.19
N GLY A 86 -1.61 8.06 7.87
CA GLY A 86 -2.93 8.49 7.37
C GLY A 86 -3.36 7.81 6.06
N HIS A 87 -2.42 7.53 5.15
CA HIS A 87 -2.72 6.76 3.94
C HIS A 87 -3.04 5.30 4.26
N LEU A 88 -2.30 4.69 5.20
CA LEU A 88 -2.49 3.29 5.58
C LEU A 88 -3.83 3.08 6.30
N VAL A 89 -4.19 3.99 7.20
CA VAL A 89 -5.50 3.99 7.86
C VAL A 89 -6.61 4.11 6.82
N ALA A 90 -6.52 5.08 5.90
CA ALA A 90 -7.53 5.25 4.86
C ALA A 90 -7.71 3.99 4.01
N GLY A 91 -6.61 3.36 3.57
CA GLY A 91 -6.69 2.10 2.82
C GLY A 91 -7.29 0.96 3.62
N SER A 92 -6.98 0.86 4.92
CA SER A 92 -7.49 -0.20 5.79
C SER A 92 -8.99 -0.04 6.06
N GLU A 93 -9.43 1.17 6.39
CA GLU A 93 -10.84 1.45 6.67
C GLU A 93 -11.72 1.23 5.45
N VAL A 94 -11.29 1.74 4.29
CA VAL A 94 -12.04 1.52 3.04
C VAL A 94 -12.04 0.06 2.64
N ALA A 95 -10.95 -0.68 2.87
CA ALA A 95 -10.90 -2.12 2.60
C ALA A 95 -11.91 -2.91 3.46
N ASP A 96 -12.17 -2.47 4.68
CA ASP A 96 -13.16 -3.07 5.56
C ASP A 96 -14.59 -2.65 5.17
N LEU A 97 -14.82 -1.36 4.97
CA LEU A 97 -16.15 -0.80 4.65
C LEU A 97 -16.71 -1.31 3.32
N PHE A 98 -15.86 -1.61 2.35
CA PHE A 98 -16.25 -2.03 1.00
C PHE A 98 -15.90 -3.49 0.70
N ASP A 99 -15.55 -4.30 1.70
CA ASP A 99 -15.16 -5.72 1.56
C ASP A 99 -14.13 -5.92 0.44
N LEU A 100 -13.07 -5.08 0.42
CA LEU A 100 -12.05 -5.19 -0.63
C LEU A 100 -11.12 -6.36 -0.35
N ASP A 101 -10.85 -7.16 -1.36
CA ASP A 101 -9.88 -8.27 -1.29
C ASP A 101 -8.46 -7.75 -1.12
N VAL A 102 -8.11 -6.69 -1.86
CA VAL A 102 -6.81 -6.04 -1.83
C VAL A 102 -6.92 -4.53 -2.02
N VAL A 103 -5.92 -3.78 -1.53
CA VAL A 103 -5.72 -2.37 -1.83
C VAL A 103 -4.35 -2.19 -2.48
N ILE A 104 -4.34 -1.69 -3.71
CA ILE A 104 -3.14 -1.43 -4.49
C ILE A 104 -2.75 0.04 -4.32
N TYR A 105 -1.60 0.28 -3.70
CA TYR A 105 -0.99 1.59 -3.63
C TYR A 105 -0.20 1.85 -4.91
N VAL A 106 -0.48 2.97 -5.58
CA VAL A 106 0.16 3.34 -6.85
C VAL A 106 0.91 4.66 -6.69
N PRO A 107 2.23 4.62 -6.38
CA PRO A 107 3.06 5.81 -6.37
C PRO A 107 3.13 6.43 -7.76
N THR A 108 2.75 7.72 -7.89
CA THR A 108 2.82 8.42 -9.19
C THR A 108 4.24 8.44 -9.72
N GLY A 109 4.42 8.25 -11.03
CA GLY A 109 5.72 8.44 -11.69
C GLY A 109 6.10 9.92 -11.66
N GLN A 110 5.52 10.71 -12.54
CA GLN A 110 5.71 12.17 -12.60
C GLN A 110 4.37 12.87 -12.32
N PRO A 111 4.15 13.39 -11.09
CA PRO A 111 2.88 14.02 -10.73
C PRO A 111 2.74 15.37 -11.45
N TRP A 112 1.89 15.43 -12.49
CA TRP A 112 1.68 16.62 -13.30
C TRP A 112 1.28 17.87 -12.50
N GLN A 113 0.50 17.69 -11.42
CA GLN A 113 0.08 18.76 -10.51
C GLN A 113 1.24 19.35 -9.69
N LYS A 114 2.41 18.71 -9.68
CA LYS A 114 3.57 19.09 -8.87
C LYS A 114 4.80 19.40 -9.71
N LYS A 115 4.67 19.62 -11.03
CA LYS A 115 5.79 19.93 -11.95
C LYS A 115 6.69 21.07 -11.47
N HIS A 116 6.15 22.01 -10.71
CA HIS A 116 6.89 23.17 -10.17
C HIS A 116 7.41 22.96 -8.74
N LYS A 117 7.21 21.75 -8.16
CA LYS A 117 7.65 21.42 -6.80
C LYS A 117 8.75 20.35 -6.87
N LYS A 118 9.74 20.46 -5.98
CA LYS A 118 10.72 19.39 -5.80
C LYS A 118 10.01 18.19 -5.20
N VAL A 119 9.97 17.08 -5.93
CA VAL A 119 9.44 15.78 -5.50
C VAL A 119 10.59 14.80 -5.48
N SER A 120 10.63 13.93 -4.47
CA SER A 120 11.66 12.88 -4.38
C SER A 120 11.59 11.91 -5.57
N ALA A 121 12.69 11.24 -5.88
CA ALA A 121 12.74 10.28 -6.97
C ALA A 121 11.61 9.24 -6.86
N ALA A 122 11.07 8.82 -7.99
CA ALA A 122 9.95 7.88 -8.01
C ALA A 122 10.31 6.55 -7.33
N GLU A 123 11.56 6.09 -7.49
CA GLU A 123 12.07 4.87 -6.86
C GLU A 123 12.10 4.98 -5.33
N ASP A 124 12.56 6.10 -4.76
CA ASP A 124 12.55 6.30 -3.30
C ASP A 124 11.11 6.25 -2.75
N ARG A 125 10.17 6.91 -3.44
CA ARG A 125 8.77 6.95 -3.05
C ARG A 125 8.11 5.57 -3.16
N TYR A 126 8.45 4.81 -4.20
CA TYR A 126 8.03 3.42 -4.37
C TYR A 126 8.56 2.54 -3.24
N LEU A 127 9.86 2.57 -2.97
CA LEU A 127 10.48 1.76 -1.92
C LEU A 127 9.92 2.09 -0.53
N MET A 128 9.72 3.37 -0.21
CA MET A 128 9.05 3.77 1.03
C MET A 128 7.61 3.21 1.10
N THR A 129 6.88 3.19 -0.03
CA THR A 129 5.52 2.63 -0.08
C THR A 129 5.54 1.12 0.14
N VAL A 130 6.46 0.39 -0.50
CA VAL A 130 6.62 -1.06 -0.29
C VAL A 130 6.90 -1.38 1.17
N VAL A 131 7.84 -0.66 1.79
CA VAL A 131 8.18 -0.88 3.21
C VAL A 131 7.01 -0.55 4.13
N ALA A 132 6.26 0.51 3.82
CA ALA A 132 5.12 0.93 4.63
C ALA A 132 3.96 -0.06 4.61
N THR A 133 3.72 -0.71 3.48
CA THR A 133 2.57 -1.60 3.27
C THR A 133 2.86 -3.06 3.61
N ALA A 134 4.13 -3.44 3.78
CA ALA A 134 4.59 -4.83 3.90
C ALA A 134 3.96 -5.63 5.05
N SER A 135 3.49 -4.98 6.11
CA SER A 135 2.89 -5.65 7.27
C SER A 135 1.41 -6.03 7.07
N ASN A 136 0.72 -5.46 6.08
CA ASN A 136 -0.69 -5.76 5.82
C ASN A 136 -0.82 -6.69 4.61
N PRO A 137 -1.33 -7.93 4.78
CA PRO A 137 -1.43 -8.91 3.70
C PRO A 137 -2.41 -8.51 2.57
N ARG A 138 -3.31 -7.57 2.82
CA ARG A 138 -4.23 -7.02 1.80
C ARG A 138 -3.64 -5.87 0.99
N PHE A 139 -2.45 -5.34 1.37
CA PHE A 139 -1.84 -4.19 0.71
C PHE A 139 -0.82 -4.64 -0.32
N LEU A 140 -0.96 -4.15 -1.53
CA LEU A 140 -0.04 -4.35 -2.64
C LEU A 140 0.51 -3.00 -3.10
N VAL A 141 1.61 -3.00 -3.83
CA VAL A 141 2.16 -1.79 -4.44
C VAL A 141 2.40 -2.06 -5.91
N SER A 142 1.85 -1.20 -6.77
CA SER A 142 2.04 -1.29 -8.21
C SER A 142 2.99 -0.20 -8.72
N ARG A 143 3.74 -0.53 -9.77
CA ARG A 143 4.68 0.36 -10.45
C ARG A 143 4.12 0.94 -11.75
N VAL A 144 2.85 0.67 -12.08
CA VAL A 144 2.28 1.00 -13.42
C VAL A 144 2.55 2.43 -13.85
N ASP A 145 2.42 3.41 -12.95
CA ASP A 145 2.67 4.82 -13.25
C ASP A 145 4.15 5.16 -13.44
N ILE A 146 5.03 4.48 -12.72
CA ILE A 146 6.49 4.65 -12.81
C ILE A 146 6.98 4.04 -14.12
N ASP A 147 6.54 2.81 -14.40
CA ASP A 147 7.01 2.03 -15.55
C ASP A 147 6.43 2.56 -16.88
N ARG A 148 5.19 3.11 -16.85
CA ARG A 148 4.62 3.81 -18.02
C ARG A 148 5.45 5.04 -18.40
N GLY A 149 6.02 5.73 -17.41
CA GLY A 149 6.75 6.97 -17.61
C GLY A 149 5.84 8.15 -17.99
N GLY A 150 6.45 9.34 -18.10
CA GLY A 150 5.73 10.57 -18.42
C GLY A 150 4.81 11.06 -17.31
N ASP A 151 3.92 11.99 -17.64
CA ASP A 151 2.96 12.56 -16.70
C ASP A 151 1.94 11.51 -16.24
N THR A 152 1.73 11.42 -14.93
CA THR A 152 0.75 10.49 -14.34
C THR A 152 -0.63 11.13 -14.29
N TYR A 153 -1.63 10.48 -14.87
CA TYR A 153 -3.04 10.83 -14.78
C TYR A 153 -3.87 9.65 -14.26
N THR A 154 -4.88 9.94 -13.43
CA THR A 154 -5.73 8.91 -12.81
C THR A 154 -6.43 8.02 -13.83
N VAL A 155 -6.87 8.58 -14.95
CA VAL A 155 -7.53 7.82 -16.03
C VAL A 155 -6.62 6.74 -16.61
N ASP A 156 -5.32 7.05 -16.80
CA ASP A 156 -4.34 6.09 -17.32
C ASP A 156 -4.02 5.01 -16.26
N THR A 157 -3.89 5.41 -14.99
CA THR A 157 -3.68 4.49 -13.87
C THR A 157 -4.83 3.48 -13.76
N LEU A 158 -6.07 3.95 -13.85
CA LEU A 158 -7.26 3.09 -13.79
C LEU A 158 -7.35 2.15 -14.99
N ALA A 159 -6.98 2.61 -16.19
CA ALA A 159 -6.94 1.78 -17.38
C ALA A 159 -5.91 0.65 -17.27
N ASP A 160 -4.71 0.94 -16.75
CA ASP A 160 -3.67 -0.07 -16.55
C ASP A 160 -4.09 -1.11 -15.50
N ILE A 161 -4.64 -0.67 -14.36
CA ILE A 161 -5.14 -1.59 -13.33
C ILE A 161 -6.33 -2.41 -13.85
N ARG A 162 -7.22 -1.81 -14.66
CA ARG A 162 -8.31 -2.55 -15.30
C ARG A 162 -7.79 -3.65 -16.23
N ALA A 163 -6.71 -3.39 -16.97
CA ALA A 163 -6.08 -4.40 -17.83
C ALA A 163 -5.47 -5.56 -17.02
N GLU A 164 -4.95 -5.28 -15.83
CA GLU A 164 -4.40 -6.28 -14.91
C GLU A 164 -5.50 -7.09 -14.20
N TYR A 165 -6.64 -6.45 -13.87
CA TYR A 165 -7.78 -7.03 -13.17
C TYR A 165 -9.08 -6.83 -13.96
N PRO A 166 -9.26 -7.50 -15.12
CA PRO A 166 -10.36 -7.21 -16.07
C PRO A 166 -11.75 -7.47 -15.48
N GLU A 167 -11.88 -8.46 -14.60
CA GLU A 167 -13.16 -8.88 -14.01
C GLU A 167 -13.41 -8.27 -12.63
N ALA A 168 -12.48 -7.50 -12.08
CA ALA A 168 -12.63 -6.95 -10.74
C ALA A 168 -13.50 -5.69 -10.74
N GLU A 169 -14.25 -5.50 -9.66
CA GLU A 169 -14.84 -4.22 -9.31
C GLU A 169 -13.74 -3.30 -8.73
N LEU A 170 -13.51 -2.15 -9.34
CA LEU A 170 -12.44 -1.24 -8.96
C LEU A 170 -12.99 -0.10 -8.08
N PHE A 171 -12.26 0.21 -6.99
CA PHE A 171 -12.58 1.28 -6.04
C PHE A 171 -11.41 2.25 -5.96
N PHE A 172 -11.59 3.48 -6.40
CA PHE A 172 -10.52 4.50 -6.31
C PHE A 172 -10.65 5.31 -5.02
N ILE A 173 -9.66 5.16 -4.15
CA ILE A 173 -9.62 5.76 -2.81
C ILE A 173 -8.86 7.08 -2.85
N THR A 174 -9.50 8.17 -2.45
CA THR A 174 -8.87 9.51 -2.44
C THR A 174 -9.40 10.36 -1.29
N GLY A 175 -8.63 11.37 -0.89
CA GLY A 175 -9.08 12.33 0.11
C GLY A 175 -10.14 13.29 -0.45
N ALA A 176 -11.09 13.71 0.37
CA ALA A 176 -12.13 14.65 -0.03
C ALA A 176 -11.56 15.97 -0.60
N ASP A 177 -10.43 16.46 -0.08
CA ASP A 177 -9.75 17.67 -0.60
C ASP A 177 -9.29 17.51 -2.06
N ALA A 178 -8.97 16.29 -2.49
CA ALA A 178 -8.58 15.97 -3.85
C ALA A 178 -9.82 15.84 -4.75
N LEU A 179 -10.92 15.28 -4.23
CA LEU A 179 -12.19 15.19 -4.93
C LEU A 179 -12.74 16.57 -5.30
N GLN A 180 -12.65 17.57 -4.42
CA GLN A 180 -13.09 18.95 -4.72
C GLN A 180 -12.43 19.54 -5.98
N LYS A 181 -11.29 19.00 -6.38
CA LYS A 181 -10.55 19.42 -7.57
C LYS A 181 -10.69 18.45 -8.74
N ILE A 182 -11.57 17.47 -8.65
CA ILE A 182 -11.65 16.37 -9.61
C ILE A 182 -11.94 16.85 -11.02
N VAL A 183 -12.76 17.90 -11.17
CA VAL A 183 -13.08 18.51 -12.47
C VAL A 183 -11.85 19.07 -13.19
N THR A 184 -10.73 19.24 -12.48
CA THR A 184 -9.45 19.66 -13.08
C THR A 184 -8.61 18.48 -13.54
N TRP A 185 -9.04 17.24 -13.26
CA TRP A 185 -8.31 16.05 -13.66
C TRP A 185 -8.60 15.74 -15.12
N ARG A 186 -7.60 15.21 -15.79
CA ARG A 186 -7.72 14.82 -17.20
C ARG A 186 -8.82 13.76 -17.35
N ASP A 187 -9.73 13.99 -18.30
CA ASP A 187 -10.85 13.08 -18.61
C ASP A 187 -11.67 12.70 -17.36
N TRP A 188 -11.90 13.65 -16.45
CA TRP A 188 -12.50 13.41 -15.14
C TRP A 188 -13.88 12.72 -15.21
N GLU A 189 -14.68 12.96 -16.25
CA GLU A 189 -15.95 12.26 -16.41
C GLU A 189 -15.76 10.75 -16.66
N LYS A 190 -14.71 10.37 -17.40
CA LYS A 190 -14.47 8.97 -17.76
C LYS A 190 -13.97 8.13 -16.60
N ILE A 191 -13.36 8.72 -15.58
CA ILE A 191 -12.82 7.96 -14.45
C ILE A 191 -13.91 7.29 -13.62
N PHE A 192 -15.12 7.87 -13.56
CA PHE A 192 -16.27 7.28 -12.87
C PHE A 192 -16.88 6.08 -13.61
N ASP A 193 -16.61 5.93 -14.90
CA ASP A 193 -16.98 4.73 -15.67
C ASP A 193 -15.98 3.58 -15.45
N LEU A 194 -14.77 3.89 -14.97
CA LEU A 194 -13.70 2.91 -14.75
C LEU A 194 -13.69 2.34 -13.34
N ALA A 195 -14.09 3.12 -12.34
CA ALA A 195 -14.05 2.72 -10.93
C ALA A 195 -15.13 3.44 -10.11
N HIS A 196 -15.58 2.78 -9.04
CA HIS A 196 -16.33 3.44 -7.98
C HIS A 196 -15.37 4.31 -7.16
N PHE A 197 -15.68 5.59 -6.97
CA PHE A 197 -14.84 6.50 -6.21
C PHE A 197 -15.23 6.50 -4.73
N VAL A 198 -14.22 6.46 -3.86
CA VAL A 198 -14.40 6.55 -2.40
C VAL A 198 -13.63 7.76 -1.89
N GLY A 199 -14.37 8.80 -1.54
CA GLY A 199 -13.84 9.99 -0.91
C GLY A 199 -13.73 9.81 0.60
N VAL A 200 -12.52 9.80 1.15
CA VAL A 200 -12.32 9.71 2.59
C VAL A 200 -12.31 11.08 3.23
N THR A 201 -13.11 11.25 4.27
CA THR A 201 -13.27 12.49 5.01
C THR A 201 -12.75 12.34 6.44
N ARG A 202 -12.51 13.48 7.08
CA ARG A 202 -12.20 13.55 8.52
C ARG A 202 -13.49 13.84 9.29
N PRO A 203 -13.59 13.42 10.56
CA PRO A 203 -14.70 13.78 11.41
C PRO A 203 -14.97 15.29 11.39
N GLY A 204 -16.23 15.63 11.17
CA GLY A 204 -16.66 17.03 11.07
C GLY A 204 -16.39 17.72 9.73
N TYR A 205 -15.98 16.97 8.69
CA TYR A 205 -15.94 17.47 7.32
C TYR A 205 -17.36 17.44 6.75
N GLU A 206 -17.95 18.60 6.56
CA GLU A 206 -19.19 18.74 5.80
C GLU A 206 -18.83 18.94 4.32
N LEU A 207 -19.36 18.07 3.46
CA LEU A 207 -19.42 18.45 2.05
C LEU A 207 -20.20 19.75 1.89
N PRO A 208 -19.94 20.52 0.84
CA PRO A 208 -20.90 21.55 0.42
C PRO A 208 -22.28 20.87 0.38
N LYS A 209 -23.22 21.34 1.20
CA LYS A 209 -24.58 20.78 1.24
C LYS A 209 -25.12 20.89 -0.18
N ASP A 210 -25.71 19.80 -0.64
CA ASP A 210 -26.53 19.82 -1.83
C ASP A 210 -27.66 20.81 -1.58
N ASP A 211 -27.48 22.07 -1.97
CA ASP A 211 -28.62 22.92 -2.23
C ASP A 211 -29.37 22.19 -3.36
N GLU A 212 -30.63 21.82 -3.07
CA GLU A 212 -31.52 21.22 -4.07
C GLU A 212 -31.51 22.13 -5.33
N GLY A 213 -30.80 21.64 -6.37
CA GLY A 213 -30.56 22.39 -7.59
C GLY A 213 -29.13 22.83 -7.84
N SER A 214 -28.15 22.46 -7.00
CA SER A 214 -26.74 22.69 -7.31
C SER A 214 -26.32 21.82 -8.51
N ASP A 215 -25.78 22.47 -9.53
CA ASP A 215 -25.25 21.81 -10.74
C ASP A 215 -23.84 21.24 -10.47
N ASP A 216 -23.55 20.92 -9.18
CA ASP A 216 -22.26 20.38 -8.76
C ASP A 216 -22.05 18.99 -9.37
N PRO A 217 -21.00 18.80 -10.16
CA PRO A 217 -20.71 17.53 -10.81
C PRO A 217 -20.58 16.35 -9.83
N LEU A 218 -20.05 16.58 -8.62
CA LEU A 218 -19.86 15.50 -7.62
C LEU A 218 -21.21 15.02 -7.06
N SER A 219 -22.16 15.90 -6.85
CA SER A 219 -23.51 15.53 -6.40
C SER A 219 -24.19 14.58 -7.39
N LYS A 220 -23.98 14.78 -8.71
CA LYS A 220 -24.48 13.88 -9.75
C LYS A 220 -23.86 12.48 -9.65
N GLU A 221 -22.55 12.38 -9.36
CA GLU A 221 -21.85 11.11 -9.21
C GLU A 221 -22.27 10.37 -7.93
N VAL A 222 -22.52 11.08 -6.84
CA VAL A 222 -23.10 10.52 -5.60
C VAL A 222 -24.50 9.97 -5.87
N ALA A 223 -25.37 10.76 -6.50
CA ALA A 223 -26.75 10.36 -6.84
C ALA A 223 -26.77 9.15 -7.82
N ALA A 224 -25.79 9.05 -8.70
CA ALA A 224 -25.62 7.91 -9.61
C ALA A 224 -25.00 6.67 -8.92
N GLY A 225 -24.61 6.75 -7.65
CA GLY A 225 -23.97 5.65 -6.92
C GLY A 225 -22.53 5.34 -7.38
N ARG A 226 -21.88 6.26 -8.08
CA ARG A 226 -20.49 6.10 -8.55
C ARG A 226 -19.45 6.75 -7.63
N LEU A 227 -19.90 7.55 -6.66
CA LEU A 227 -19.08 8.17 -5.63
C LEU A 227 -19.70 7.93 -4.25
N SER A 228 -18.91 7.41 -3.32
CA SER A 228 -19.23 7.32 -1.90
C SER A 228 -18.31 8.21 -1.09
N LEU A 229 -18.87 8.83 -0.06
CA LEU A 229 -18.11 9.62 0.90
C LEU A 229 -18.19 8.94 2.24
N VAL A 230 -17.03 8.65 2.81
CA VAL A 230 -16.94 7.91 4.07
C VAL A 230 -16.09 8.66 5.08
N GLU A 231 -16.58 8.74 6.30
CA GLU A 231 -15.82 9.25 7.42
C GLU A 231 -14.97 8.13 7.99
N ILE A 232 -13.67 8.40 8.15
CA ILE A 232 -12.71 7.46 8.71
C ILE A 232 -12.04 8.06 9.95
N PRO A 233 -11.43 7.24 10.84
CA PRO A 233 -10.55 7.72 11.90
C PRO A 233 -9.38 8.49 11.32
N ALA A 234 -9.58 9.78 11.03
CA ALA A 234 -8.61 10.55 10.28
C ALA A 234 -7.46 11.02 11.16
N MET A 235 -6.26 10.81 10.66
CA MET A 235 -5.04 11.35 11.27
C MET A 235 -4.68 12.66 10.58
N ALA A 236 -4.46 13.73 11.36
CA ALA A 236 -4.01 15.03 10.84
C ALA A 236 -2.51 14.97 10.47
N ILE A 237 -2.17 14.09 9.52
CA ILE A 237 -0.80 13.90 9.02
C ILE A 237 -0.78 14.29 7.54
N SER A 238 0.26 15.01 7.12
CA SER A 238 0.52 15.26 5.71
C SER A 238 1.99 14.98 5.36
N SER A 239 2.22 14.56 4.11
CA SER A 239 3.60 14.41 3.62
C SER A 239 4.41 15.71 3.72
N THR A 240 3.76 16.86 3.61
CA THR A 240 4.41 18.16 3.75
C THR A 240 4.92 18.36 5.18
N ASP A 241 4.10 18.12 6.21
CA ASP A 241 4.53 18.21 7.60
C ASP A 241 5.67 17.22 7.90
N VAL A 242 5.59 15.99 7.38
CA VAL A 242 6.67 14.99 7.55
C VAL A 242 7.98 15.49 6.96
N ARG A 243 7.99 16.04 5.73
CA ARG A 243 9.20 16.59 5.10
C ARG A 243 9.76 17.79 5.89
N GLU A 244 8.89 18.71 6.30
CA GLU A 244 9.32 19.86 7.10
C GLU A 244 9.92 19.46 8.45
N ARG A 245 9.36 18.45 9.11
CA ARG A 245 9.93 17.89 10.35
C ARG A 245 11.30 17.29 10.10
N ALA A 246 11.44 16.44 9.08
CA ALA A 246 12.70 15.82 8.73
C ALA A 246 13.77 16.87 8.41
N THR A 247 13.44 17.89 7.60
CA THR A 247 14.34 19.02 7.27
C THR A 247 14.84 19.76 8.52
N LYS A 248 13.99 19.89 9.56
CA LYS A 248 14.31 20.56 10.82
C LYS A 248 14.90 19.63 11.88
N GLY A 249 15.24 18.37 11.53
CA GLY A 249 15.74 17.38 12.50
C GLY A 249 14.71 16.98 13.56
N ARG A 250 13.42 17.26 13.35
CA ARG A 250 12.34 16.89 14.27
C ARG A 250 11.90 15.44 14.03
N PRO A 251 11.43 14.73 15.08
CA PRO A 251 11.02 13.34 14.95
C PRO A 251 9.81 13.20 14.02
N VAL A 252 9.84 12.15 13.18
CA VAL A 252 8.76 11.73 12.30
C VAL A 252 8.19 10.36 12.69
N TRP A 253 8.65 9.79 13.82
CA TRP A 253 8.15 8.55 14.39
C TRP A 253 6.64 8.63 14.60
N TYR A 254 5.96 7.51 14.31
CA TYR A 254 4.50 7.35 14.41
C TYR A 254 3.67 8.20 13.42
N LEU A 255 4.28 9.15 12.71
CA LEU A 255 3.66 9.82 11.57
C LEU A 255 3.77 8.95 10.32
N VAL A 256 4.89 8.26 10.17
CA VAL A 256 5.15 7.26 9.14
C VAL A 256 5.52 5.93 9.81
N PRO A 257 5.39 4.79 9.11
CA PRO A 257 5.86 3.50 9.63
C PRO A 257 7.37 3.51 9.92
N ASP A 258 7.80 2.69 10.90
CA ASP A 258 9.19 2.63 11.37
C ASP A 258 10.20 2.40 10.23
N GLY A 259 9.88 1.50 9.29
CA GLY A 259 10.73 1.25 8.13
C GLY A 259 10.90 2.47 7.23
N VAL A 260 9.87 3.33 7.13
CA VAL A 260 9.95 4.60 6.38
C VAL A 260 10.81 5.61 7.13
N VAL A 261 10.72 5.68 8.49
CA VAL A 261 11.63 6.51 9.30
C VAL A 261 13.08 6.12 9.04
N GLN A 262 13.36 4.82 9.07
CA GLN A 262 14.71 4.28 8.83
C GLN A 262 15.19 4.56 7.40
N TYR A 263 14.30 4.45 6.41
CA TYR A 263 14.60 4.76 5.01
C TYR A 263 15.00 6.23 4.85
N ILE A 264 14.19 7.15 5.38
CA ILE A 264 14.45 8.61 5.37
C ILE A 264 15.83 8.91 5.98
N ALA A 265 16.11 8.34 7.15
CA ALA A 265 17.37 8.57 7.86
C ALA A 265 18.57 8.00 7.11
N LYS A 266 18.47 6.75 6.61
CA LYS A 266 19.57 6.05 5.91
C LYS A 266 19.94 6.72 4.59
N HIS A 267 18.97 7.25 3.86
CA HIS A 267 19.17 7.87 2.54
C HIS A 267 19.31 9.39 2.61
N GLY A 268 19.33 9.99 3.82
CA GLY A 268 19.46 11.43 4.00
C GLY A 268 18.36 12.22 3.29
N MET A 269 17.12 11.67 3.27
CA MET A 269 16.02 12.31 2.56
C MET A 269 15.51 13.54 3.31
N TYR A 270 15.09 14.54 2.56
CA TYR A 270 14.49 15.78 3.08
C TYR A 270 15.44 16.63 3.94
N VAL A 271 16.75 16.38 3.90
CA VAL A 271 17.74 17.27 4.55
C VAL A 271 17.91 18.54 3.73
N SER A 272 18.11 19.68 4.41
CA SER A 272 18.55 20.91 3.74
C SER A 272 19.93 20.67 3.16
N SER A 273 20.10 20.86 1.85
CA SER A 273 21.44 21.12 1.30
C SER A 273 21.88 22.47 1.85
N GLU A 274 22.90 22.47 2.71
CA GLU A 274 23.60 23.70 3.13
C GLU A 274 24.13 24.48 1.92
#